data_00193754105d55961319766e60e9d757
#
_entry.id   00193754105d55961319766e60e9d757
#
_cell.length_a   1.000
_cell.length_b   1.000
_cell.length_c   1.000
_cell.angle_alpha   90.00
_cell.angle_beta   90.00
_cell.angle_gamma   90.00
#
_symmetry.space_group_name_H-M   'P 1'
#
loop_
_entity.id
_entity.type
_entity.pdbx_description
1 polymer ?
#
loop_
_entity_poly.entity_id
_entity_poly.type
_entity_poly.pdbx_seq_one_letter_code
_entity_poly.pdbx_strand_id
1 'polypeptide(L)'
;MAQQGGTTRLAGVERVIETGMMAGMAAAVPMGIFAMIAFATWQYAGFYIPMYRIASVLDPLPLEASLEEAAAGSPSFYFYPQPMFAGFAVHLAIGGFFGVLFVVLVRALRVRGPASLAAGVLYGLAVAALMGLALLPLAAEQLGGGRQIAEAASIVGWPTFAAWHLLYGLGLGTWTFLRP
;
A
#
# COMPACT_ATOMS: atom_id res chain seq x y z
N MET A 1 23.44 -34.70 -14.55
CA MET A 1 23.84 -33.63 -13.60
C MET A 1 23.17 -32.26 -13.85
N ALA A 2 22.55 -31.98 -15.00
CA ALA A 2 21.89 -30.67 -15.28
C ALA A 2 20.54 -30.44 -14.60
N GLN A 3 19.81 -31.48 -14.21
CA GLN A 3 18.46 -31.37 -13.64
C GLN A 3 18.43 -30.89 -12.17
N GLN A 4 19.44 -31.13 -11.38
CA GLN A 4 19.48 -30.70 -9.96
C GLN A 4 19.74 -29.19 -9.79
N GLY A 5 20.36 -28.53 -10.74
CA GLY A 5 20.59 -27.08 -10.68
C GLY A 5 19.35 -26.24 -10.97
N GLY A 6 18.37 -26.77 -11.70
CA GLY A 6 17.12 -26.09 -12.00
C GLY A 6 16.15 -26.03 -10.81
N THR A 7 16.02 -27.14 -10.09
CA THR A 7 15.10 -27.23 -8.93
C THR A 7 15.53 -26.36 -7.75
N THR A 8 16.82 -26.26 -7.48
CA THR A 8 17.35 -25.37 -6.41
C THR A 8 17.19 -23.88 -6.71
N ARG A 9 17.30 -23.47 -7.97
CA ARG A 9 17.07 -22.08 -8.38
C ARG A 9 15.60 -21.70 -8.28
N LEU A 10 14.68 -22.57 -8.72
CA LEU A 10 13.24 -22.34 -8.63
C LEU A 10 12.78 -22.21 -7.17
N ALA A 11 13.23 -23.09 -6.29
CA ALA A 11 12.93 -23.03 -4.86
C ALA A 11 13.48 -21.74 -4.20
N GLY A 12 14.57 -21.17 -4.71
CA GLY A 12 15.09 -19.88 -4.25
C GLY A 12 14.21 -18.70 -4.64
N VAL A 13 13.71 -18.67 -5.88
CA VAL A 13 12.81 -17.61 -6.39
C VAL A 13 11.45 -17.69 -5.67
N GLU A 14 10.89 -18.88 -5.54
CA GLU A 14 9.63 -19.12 -4.85
C GLU A 14 9.66 -18.57 -3.41
N ARG A 15 10.71 -18.86 -2.66
CA ARG A 15 10.92 -18.35 -1.30
C ARG A 15 11.04 -16.83 -1.24
N VAL A 16 11.65 -16.18 -2.25
CA VAL A 16 11.72 -14.71 -2.32
C VAL A 16 10.34 -14.12 -2.51
N ILE A 17 9.55 -14.66 -3.43
CA ILE A 17 8.20 -14.19 -3.72
C ILE A 17 7.32 -14.38 -2.48
N GLU A 18 7.30 -15.56 -1.90
CA GLU A 18 6.51 -15.85 -0.71
C GLU A 18 6.87 -14.92 0.46
N THR A 19 8.16 -14.79 0.78
CA THR A 19 8.63 -13.91 1.85
C THR A 19 8.24 -12.46 1.59
N GLY A 20 8.42 -11.98 0.36
CA GLY A 20 8.09 -10.60 -0.02
C GLY A 20 6.59 -10.33 0.03
N MET A 21 5.78 -11.23 -0.48
CA MET A 21 4.31 -11.14 -0.40
C MET A 21 3.83 -11.06 1.04
N MET A 22 4.29 -11.97 1.91
CA MET A 22 3.91 -11.98 3.33
C MET A 22 4.36 -10.71 4.05
N ALA A 23 5.62 -10.29 3.86
CA ALA A 23 6.14 -9.07 4.45
C ALA A 23 5.36 -7.83 4.00
N GLY A 24 5.08 -7.74 2.70
CA GLY A 24 4.36 -6.61 2.11
C GLY A 24 2.91 -6.54 2.56
N MET A 25 2.19 -7.65 2.56
CA MET A 25 0.81 -7.68 3.08
C MET A 25 0.77 -7.35 4.58
N ALA A 26 1.68 -7.91 5.38
CA ALA A 26 1.75 -7.62 6.81
C ALA A 26 2.06 -6.14 7.11
N ALA A 27 2.94 -5.51 6.31
CA ALA A 27 3.25 -4.08 6.43
C ALA A 27 2.12 -3.18 5.92
N ALA A 28 1.33 -3.63 4.94
CA ALA A 28 0.19 -2.90 4.39
C ALA A 28 -0.97 -2.78 5.39
N VAL A 29 -1.17 -3.77 6.28
CA VAL A 29 -2.26 -3.72 7.28
C VAL A 29 -2.16 -2.47 8.18
N PRO A 30 -1.07 -2.22 8.93
CA PRO A 30 -0.97 -1.02 9.77
C PRO A 30 -0.98 0.27 8.94
N MET A 31 -0.44 0.28 7.72
CA MET A 31 -0.53 1.40 6.81
C MET A 31 -1.99 1.74 6.48
N GLY A 32 -2.80 0.74 6.12
CA GLY A 32 -4.21 0.92 5.79
C GLY A 32 -5.02 1.40 6.99
N ILE A 33 -4.80 0.81 8.18
CA ILE A 33 -5.46 1.24 9.43
C ILE A 33 -5.09 2.69 9.75
N PHE A 34 -3.82 3.06 9.65
CA PHE A 34 -3.38 4.43 9.87
C PHE A 34 -4.04 5.41 8.89
N ALA A 35 -4.13 5.05 7.61
CA ALA A 35 -4.83 5.87 6.61
C ALA A 35 -6.31 6.05 6.97
N MET A 36 -7.01 4.99 7.39
CA MET A 36 -8.41 5.06 7.82
C MET A 36 -8.59 5.95 9.05
N ILE A 37 -7.71 5.87 10.05
CA ILE A 37 -7.72 6.74 11.22
C ILE A 37 -7.47 8.20 10.80
N ALA A 38 -6.50 8.44 9.92
CA ALA A 38 -6.19 9.77 9.41
C ALA A 38 -7.41 10.43 8.76
N PHE A 39 -8.14 9.69 7.93
CA PHE A 39 -9.34 10.19 7.28
C PHE A 39 -10.47 10.48 8.27
N ALA A 40 -10.65 9.65 9.28
CA ALA A 40 -11.70 9.87 10.30
C ALA A 40 -11.38 11.04 11.24
N THR A 41 -10.10 11.35 11.47
CA THR A 41 -9.69 12.32 12.49
C THR A 41 -9.35 13.69 11.91
N TRP A 42 -8.23 13.85 11.22
CA TRP A 42 -7.79 15.17 10.77
C TRP A 42 -8.09 15.50 9.32
N GLN A 43 -8.51 14.51 8.51
CA GLN A 43 -9.04 14.77 7.17
C GLN A 43 -10.54 15.10 7.18
N TYR A 44 -11.24 14.83 8.30
CA TYR A 44 -12.68 15.06 8.48
C TYR A 44 -13.53 14.53 7.32
N ALA A 45 -13.12 13.38 6.77
CA ALA A 45 -13.82 12.73 5.66
C ALA A 45 -14.56 11.49 6.17
N GLY A 46 -14.12 10.29 5.90
CA GLY A 46 -14.81 9.09 6.38
C GLY A 46 -13.80 8.00 6.67
N PHE A 47 -14.07 7.19 7.70
CA PHE A 47 -13.14 6.14 8.14
C PHE A 47 -12.76 5.18 7.00
N TYR A 48 -13.70 4.76 6.16
CA TYR A 48 -13.48 3.80 5.09
C TYR A 48 -13.06 4.41 3.75
N ILE A 49 -12.99 5.74 3.65
CA ILE A 49 -12.62 6.46 2.41
C ILE A 49 -11.35 5.91 1.73
N PRO A 50 -10.25 5.59 2.45
CA PRO A 50 -9.06 5.06 1.77
C PRO A 50 -9.34 3.77 0.99
N MET A 51 -10.17 2.88 1.55
CA MET A 51 -10.55 1.62 0.90
C MET A 51 -11.53 1.85 -0.26
N TYR A 52 -12.52 2.72 -0.07
CA TYR A 52 -13.46 3.09 -1.13
C TYR A 52 -12.77 3.79 -2.30
N ARG A 53 -11.76 4.62 -2.03
CA ARG A 53 -10.94 5.24 -3.06
C ARG A 53 -10.20 4.21 -3.91
N ILE A 54 -9.64 3.17 -3.30
CA ILE A 54 -9.01 2.07 -4.05
C ILE A 54 -10.04 1.28 -4.84
N ALA A 55 -11.22 1.00 -4.24
CA ALA A 55 -12.31 0.27 -4.90
C ALA A 55 -13.00 1.09 -6.00
N SER A 56 -12.92 2.43 -5.97
CA SER A 56 -13.65 3.31 -6.87
C SER A 56 -13.27 3.16 -8.35
N VAL A 57 -12.17 2.53 -8.65
CA VAL A 57 -11.82 2.12 -10.03
C VAL A 57 -12.79 1.06 -10.58
N LEU A 58 -13.52 0.35 -9.71
CA LEU A 58 -14.50 -0.66 -10.09
C LEU A 58 -15.94 -0.14 -9.90
N ASP A 59 -16.17 0.61 -8.81
CA ASP A 59 -17.48 1.19 -8.46
C ASP A 59 -17.26 2.50 -7.67
N PRO A 60 -17.56 3.68 -8.23
CA PRO A 60 -17.36 4.97 -7.58
C PRO A 60 -18.43 5.31 -6.52
N LEU A 61 -19.64 4.72 -6.60
CA LEU A 61 -20.81 5.14 -5.78
C LEU A 61 -20.54 5.12 -4.27
N PRO A 62 -19.90 4.10 -3.66
CA PRO A 62 -19.63 4.12 -2.22
C PRO A 62 -18.68 5.23 -1.77
N LEU A 63 -17.75 5.63 -2.64
CA LEU A 63 -16.87 6.75 -2.35
C LEU A 63 -17.61 8.07 -2.39
N GLU A 64 -18.45 8.28 -3.40
CA GLU A 64 -19.26 9.49 -3.56
C GLU A 64 -20.22 9.66 -2.37
N ALA A 65 -20.99 8.62 -2.02
CA ALA A 65 -21.89 8.63 -0.89
C ALA A 65 -21.17 8.95 0.44
N SER A 66 -19.98 8.37 0.68
CA SER A 66 -19.19 8.63 1.88
C SER A 66 -18.63 10.06 1.93
N LEU A 67 -18.29 10.64 0.78
CA LEU A 67 -17.85 12.04 0.69
C LEU A 67 -19.02 13.01 0.92
N GLU A 68 -20.21 12.71 0.42
CA GLU A 68 -21.42 13.52 0.66
C GLU A 68 -21.80 13.54 2.14
N GLU A 69 -21.76 12.38 2.83
CA GLU A 69 -22.00 12.33 4.27
C GLU A 69 -20.97 13.13 5.07
N ALA A 70 -19.70 13.04 4.71
CA ALA A 70 -18.65 13.83 5.34
C ALA A 70 -18.85 15.34 5.14
N ALA A 71 -19.25 15.74 3.94
CA ALA A 71 -19.57 17.14 3.63
C ALA A 71 -20.79 17.67 4.41
N ALA A 72 -21.73 16.79 4.81
CA ALA A 72 -22.86 17.12 5.67
C ALA A 72 -22.49 17.34 7.16
N GLY A 73 -21.20 17.23 7.50
CA GLY A 73 -20.66 17.61 8.81
C GLY A 73 -20.56 16.48 9.84
N SER A 74 -20.76 15.24 9.44
CA SER A 74 -20.54 14.07 10.31
C SER A 74 -19.33 13.29 9.85
N PRO A 75 -18.36 12.94 10.75
CA PRO A 75 -17.32 11.98 10.41
C PRO A 75 -18.01 10.67 10.05
N SER A 76 -17.96 10.33 8.77
CA SER A 76 -18.74 9.23 8.22
C SER A 76 -18.11 7.89 8.58
N PHE A 77 -18.85 7.05 9.30
CA PHE A 77 -18.61 5.63 9.45
C PHE A 77 -19.48 4.81 8.49
N TYR A 78 -19.88 5.43 7.36
CA TYR A 78 -20.63 4.76 6.32
C TYR A 78 -19.90 3.50 5.85
N PHE A 79 -20.49 2.35 6.13
CA PHE A 79 -19.88 1.06 5.88
C PHE A 79 -20.59 0.31 4.75
N TYR A 80 -19.87 0.15 3.65
CA TYR A 80 -20.30 -0.65 2.52
C TYR A 80 -19.36 -1.88 2.43
N PRO A 81 -19.84 -3.09 2.80
CA PRO A 81 -18.97 -4.26 2.94
C PRO A 81 -18.20 -4.61 1.67
N GLN A 82 -18.91 -4.69 0.53
CA GLN A 82 -18.33 -5.14 -0.72
C GLN A 82 -17.16 -4.25 -1.19
N PRO A 83 -17.30 -2.92 -1.38
CA PRO A 83 -16.17 -2.11 -1.82
C PRO A 83 -15.10 -1.95 -0.73
N MET A 84 -15.46 -2.02 0.56
CA MET A 84 -14.47 -2.02 1.63
C MET A 84 -13.55 -3.23 1.54
N PHE A 85 -14.10 -4.43 1.40
CA PHE A 85 -13.30 -5.65 1.27
C PHE A 85 -12.56 -5.73 -0.06
N ALA A 86 -13.16 -5.26 -1.15
CA ALA A 86 -12.50 -5.17 -2.45
C ALA A 86 -11.29 -4.23 -2.40
N GLY A 87 -11.47 -3.02 -1.85
CA GLY A 87 -10.38 -2.05 -1.69
C GLY A 87 -9.27 -2.58 -0.78
N PHE A 88 -9.63 -3.24 0.33
CA PHE A 88 -8.66 -3.84 1.22
C PHE A 88 -7.87 -4.98 0.55
N ALA A 89 -8.55 -5.85 -0.20
CA ALA A 89 -7.88 -6.93 -0.93
C ALA A 89 -6.89 -6.39 -1.97
N VAL A 90 -7.29 -5.38 -2.75
CA VAL A 90 -6.40 -4.70 -3.71
C VAL A 90 -5.24 -4.03 -2.98
N HIS A 91 -5.49 -3.36 -1.85
CA HIS A 91 -4.45 -2.74 -1.04
C HIS A 91 -3.40 -3.76 -0.57
N LEU A 92 -3.84 -4.91 -0.05
CA LEU A 92 -2.93 -5.98 0.36
C LEU A 92 -2.16 -6.58 -0.82
N ALA A 93 -2.80 -6.76 -1.97
CA ALA A 93 -2.14 -7.29 -3.18
C ALA A 93 -1.04 -6.33 -3.67
N ILE A 94 -1.32 -5.03 -3.72
CA ILE A 94 -0.33 -4.00 -4.06
C ILE A 94 0.79 -3.98 -3.01
N GLY A 95 0.45 -4.03 -1.73
CA GLY A 95 1.44 -4.13 -0.65
C GLY A 95 2.33 -5.37 -0.79
N GLY A 96 1.75 -6.53 -1.08
CA GLY A 96 2.49 -7.76 -1.35
C GLY A 96 3.44 -7.63 -2.53
N PHE A 97 2.98 -7.07 -3.64
CA PHE A 97 3.81 -6.83 -4.83
C PHE A 97 5.03 -5.95 -4.51
N PHE A 98 4.83 -4.80 -3.87
CA PHE A 98 5.93 -3.93 -3.45
C PHE A 98 6.82 -4.59 -2.39
N GLY A 99 6.26 -5.47 -1.54
CA GLY A 99 7.05 -6.27 -0.61
C GLY A 99 8.00 -7.23 -1.30
N VAL A 100 7.58 -7.88 -2.40
CA VAL A 100 8.46 -8.71 -3.23
C VAL A 100 9.60 -7.88 -3.81
N LEU A 101 9.30 -6.71 -4.39
CA LEU A 101 10.32 -5.81 -4.94
C LEU A 101 11.33 -5.38 -3.86
N PHE A 102 10.85 -5.07 -2.65
CA PHE A 102 11.72 -4.74 -1.53
C PHE A 102 12.66 -5.90 -1.15
N VAL A 103 12.14 -7.12 -1.00
CA VAL A 103 12.95 -8.29 -0.65
C VAL A 103 13.98 -8.60 -1.74
N VAL A 104 13.61 -8.47 -3.01
CA VAL A 104 14.56 -8.60 -4.13
C VAL A 104 15.67 -7.55 -4.01
N LEU A 105 15.30 -6.30 -3.78
CA LEU A 105 16.24 -5.17 -3.68
C LEU A 105 17.24 -5.36 -2.53
N VAL A 106 16.76 -5.63 -1.31
CA VAL A 106 17.65 -5.78 -0.14
C VAL A 106 18.57 -6.99 -0.27
N ARG A 107 18.10 -8.07 -0.92
CA ARG A 107 18.96 -9.23 -1.22
C ARG A 107 20.03 -8.91 -2.27
N ALA A 108 19.66 -8.22 -3.35
CA ALA A 108 20.59 -7.81 -4.40
C ALA A 108 21.67 -6.86 -3.85
N LEU A 109 21.29 -5.92 -2.99
CA LEU A 109 22.18 -4.96 -2.34
C LEU A 109 22.90 -5.54 -1.09
N ARG A 110 22.57 -6.77 -0.70
CA ARG A 110 23.12 -7.43 0.51
C ARG A 110 22.91 -6.63 1.79
N VAL A 111 21.80 -5.89 1.88
CA VAL A 111 21.43 -5.11 3.07
C VAL A 111 21.05 -6.07 4.20
N ARG A 112 21.61 -5.87 5.40
CA ARG A 112 21.39 -6.74 6.58
C ARG A 112 21.36 -5.92 7.87
N GLY A 113 20.79 -6.52 8.92
CA GLY A 113 20.78 -5.94 10.26
C GLY A 113 20.06 -4.57 10.30
N PRO A 114 20.53 -3.61 11.12
CA PRO A 114 19.89 -2.30 11.27
C PRO A 114 19.76 -1.49 9.98
N ALA A 115 20.63 -1.74 8.98
CA ALA A 115 20.55 -1.08 7.69
C ALA A 115 19.26 -1.41 6.93
N SER A 116 18.62 -2.56 7.22
CA SER A 116 17.32 -2.89 6.60
C SER A 116 16.18 -1.97 7.06
N LEU A 117 16.25 -1.42 8.27
CA LEU A 117 15.27 -0.42 8.73
C LEU A 117 15.40 0.88 7.93
N ALA A 118 16.63 1.38 7.75
CA ALA A 118 16.88 2.56 6.94
C ALA A 118 16.48 2.34 5.47
N ALA A 119 16.83 1.16 4.91
CA ALA A 119 16.41 0.78 3.57
C ALA A 119 14.89 0.73 3.44
N GLY A 120 14.18 0.20 4.44
CA GLY A 120 12.72 0.19 4.48
C GLY A 120 12.13 1.60 4.46
N VAL A 121 12.63 2.51 5.30
CA VAL A 121 12.18 3.91 5.33
C VAL A 121 12.37 4.58 3.96
N LEU A 122 13.55 4.48 3.39
CA LEU A 122 13.86 5.07 2.07
C LEU A 122 12.98 4.47 0.98
N TYR A 123 12.78 3.15 1.02
CA TYR A 123 11.90 2.45 0.09
C TYR A 123 10.44 2.90 0.23
N GLY A 124 9.92 3.03 1.44
CA GLY A 124 8.56 3.53 1.68
C GLY A 124 8.35 4.92 1.10
N LEU A 125 9.31 5.84 1.29
CA LEU A 125 9.27 7.18 0.69
C LEU A 125 9.35 7.14 -0.84
N ALA A 126 10.20 6.26 -1.41
CA ALA A 126 10.28 6.06 -2.85
C ALA A 126 8.96 5.51 -3.42
N VAL A 127 8.31 4.58 -2.72
CA VAL A 127 6.97 4.07 -3.09
C VAL A 127 5.93 5.19 -3.01
N ALA A 128 5.96 6.05 -1.98
CA ALA A 128 5.07 7.21 -1.89
C ALA A 128 5.22 8.12 -3.12
N ALA A 129 6.44 8.46 -3.47
CA ALA A 129 6.70 9.29 -4.65
C ALA A 129 6.24 8.61 -5.95
N LEU A 130 6.56 7.33 -6.12
CA LEU A 130 6.15 6.56 -7.29
C LEU A 130 4.62 6.44 -7.40
N MET A 131 3.94 6.14 -6.30
CA MET A 131 2.47 6.06 -6.26
C MET A 131 1.84 7.41 -6.57
N GLY A 132 2.23 8.48 -5.86
CA GLY A 132 1.57 9.79 -5.97
C GLY A 132 1.87 10.52 -7.28
N LEU A 133 3.06 10.33 -7.87
CA LEU A 133 3.48 11.06 -9.07
C LEU A 133 3.25 10.28 -10.38
N ALA A 134 3.17 8.97 -10.32
CA ALA A 134 3.10 8.16 -11.54
C ALA A 134 1.98 7.10 -11.52
N LEU A 135 1.99 6.17 -10.56
CA LEU A 135 1.13 4.99 -10.65
C LEU A 135 -0.35 5.32 -10.42
N LEU A 136 -0.69 6.20 -9.46
CA LEU A 136 -2.08 6.59 -9.23
C LEU A 136 -2.65 7.44 -10.38
N PRO A 137 -1.94 8.47 -10.91
CA PRO A 137 -2.39 9.16 -12.12
C PRO A 137 -2.60 8.22 -13.32
N LEU A 138 -1.64 7.32 -13.56
CA LEU A 138 -1.73 6.34 -14.64
C LEU A 138 -2.90 5.36 -14.44
N ALA A 139 -3.09 4.86 -13.21
CA ALA A 139 -4.21 3.98 -12.88
C ALA A 139 -5.56 4.67 -13.09
N ALA A 140 -5.68 5.95 -12.70
CA ALA A 140 -6.89 6.74 -12.91
C ALA A 140 -7.22 6.92 -14.39
N GLU A 141 -6.21 7.15 -15.21
CA GLU A 141 -6.36 7.28 -16.66
C GLU A 141 -6.81 5.96 -17.31
N GLN A 142 -6.19 4.84 -16.91
CA GLN A 142 -6.42 3.54 -17.55
C GLN A 142 -7.67 2.81 -17.01
N LEU A 143 -8.00 3.00 -15.73
CA LEU A 143 -9.07 2.26 -15.05
C LEU A 143 -10.30 3.13 -14.71
N GLY A 144 -10.21 4.45 -14.87
CA GLY A 144 -11.36 5.35 -14.71
C GLY A 144 -11.60 5.88 -13.30
N GLY A 145 -10.63 5.82 -12.38
CA GLY A 145 -10.79 6.28 -10.99
C GLY A 145 -10.85 7.81 -10.78
N GLY A 146 -10.81 8.60 -11.86
CA GLY A 146 -10.97 10.05 -11.85
C GLY A 146 -9.97 10.78 -10.95
N ARG A 147 -10.30 12.04 -10.59
CA ARG A 147 -9.45 12.89 -9.74
C ARG A 147 -9.16 12.30 -8.36
N GLN A 148 -10.10 11.56 -7.80
CA GLN A 148 -9.97 10.97 -6.47
C GLN A 148 -8.79 9.97 -6.37
N ILE A 149 -8.46 9.32 -7.48
CA ILE A 149 -7.29 8.44 -7.59
C ILE A 149 -6.09 9.24 -8.10
N ALA A 150 -6.23 9.97 -9.21
CA ALA A 150 -5.12 10.69 -9.84
C ALA A 150 -4.41 11.66 -8.88
N GLU A 151 -5.17 12.40 -8.09
CA GLU A 151 -4.69 13.45 -7.19
C GLU A 151 -4.68 13.01 -5.72
N ALA A 152 -4.74 11.71 -5.42
CA ALA A 152 -4.88 11.19 -4.06
C ALA A 152 -3.84 11.77 -3.08
N ALA A 153 -2.58 11.86 -3.49
CA ALA A 153 -1.51 12.42 -2.67
C ALA A 153 -1.71 13.91 -2.36
N SER A 154 -2.22 14.68 -3.32
CA SER A 154 -2.50 16.12 -3.15
C SER A 154 -3.76 16.35 -2.31
N ILE A 155 -4.80 15.54 -2.51
CA ILE A 155 -6.07 15.64 -1.77
C ILE A 155 -5.85 15.37 -0.28
N VAL A 156 -5.08 14.34 0.08
CA VAL A 156 -4.79 14.03 1.49
C VAL A 156 -3.64 14.84 2.08
N GLY A 157 -2.89 15.53 1.24
CA GLY A 157 -1.66 16.22 1.60
C GLY A 157 -0.45 15.28 1.58
N TRP A 158 0.59 15.70 0.87
CA TRP A 158 1.83 14.94 0.71
C TRP A 158 2.47 14.47 2.03
N PRO A 159 2.47 15.26 3.14
CA PRO A 159 3.02 14.78 4.40
C PRO A 159 2.27 13.57 4.96
N THR A 160 0.94 13.58 4.94
CA THR A 160 0.10 12.47 5.39
C THR A 160 0.30 11.25 4.48
N PHE A 161 0.30 11.47 3.16
CA PHE A 161 0.52 10.42 2.17
C PHE A 161 1.91 9.77 2.34
N ALA A 162 2.96 10.56 2.58
CA ALA A 162 4.29 10.05 2.86
C ALA A 162 4.36 9.30 4.20
N ALA A 163 3.68 9.79 5.25
CA ALA A 163 3.71 9.20 6.58
C ALA A 163 3.20 7.75 6.59
N TRP A 164 2.09 7.44 5.92
CA TRP A 164 1.60 6.07 5.88
C TRP A 164 2.48 5.14 5.02
N HIS A 165 3.11 5.64 3.95
CA HIS A 165 4.09 4.86 3.19
C HIS A 165 5.40 4.64 3.95
N LEU A 166 5.79 5.61 4.79
CA LEU A 166 6.92 5.46 5.70
C LEU A 166 6.64 4.34 6.72
N LEU A 167 5.41 4.28 7.26
CA LEU A 167 4.99 3.20 8.15
C LEU A 167 5.05 1.83 7.44
N TYR A 168 4.61 1.78 6.18
CA TYR A 168 4.76 0.59 5.34
C TYR A 168 6.23 0.16 5.18
N GLY A 169 7.09 1.12 4.83
CA GLY A 169 8.51 0.87 4.68
C GLY A 169 9.20 0.41 5.96
N LEU A 170 8.83 1.00 7.12
CA LEU A 170 9.29 0.54 8.43
C LEU A 170 8.86 -0.91 8.70
N GLY A 171 7.63 -1.28 8.37
CA GLY A 171 7.14 -2.65 8.49
C GLY A 171 7.98 -3.63 7.68
N LEU A 172 8.30 -3.31 6.42
CA LEU A 172 9.18 -4.10 5.56
C LEU A 172 10.60 -4.21 6.11
N GLY A 173 11.17 -3.08 6.54
CA GLY A 173 12.50 -3.05 7.13
C GLY A 173 12.60 -3.87 8.41
N THR A 174 11.58 -3.79 9.27
CA THR A 174 11.48 -4.59 10.50
C THR A 174 11.37 -6.09 10.19
N TRP A 175 10.53 -6.45 9.21
CA TRP A 175 10.40 -7.85 8.80
C TRP A 175 11.73 -8.45 8.37
N THR A 176 12.49 -7.75 7.52
CA THR A 176 13.79 -8.22 7.04
C THR A 176 14.89 -8.14 8.09
N PHE A 177 14.77 -7.22 9.07
CA PHE A 177 15.65 -7.17 10.24
C PHE A 177 15.50 -8.39 11.15
N LEU A 178 14.26 -8.82 11.40
CA LEU A 178 13.95 -9.94 12.29
C LEU A 178 14.13 -11.31 11.62
N ARG A 179 14.17 -11.36 10.29
CA ARG A 179 14.27 -12.61 9.49
C ARG A 179 15.38 -12.48 8.44
N PRO A 180 16.65 -12.39 8.87
CA PRO A 180 17.79 -12.15 7.99
C PRO A 180 18.06 -13.29 6.98
#